data_3c7b03ada09a468ce3639368459e08ea
#
_entry.id   3c7b03ada09a468ce3639368459e08ea
#
_cell.length_a   1.000
_cell.length_b   1.000
_cell.length_c   1.000
_cell.angle_alpha   90.00
_cell.angle_beta   90.00
_cell.angle_gamma   90.00
#
_symmetry.space_group_name_H-M   'P 1'
#
loop_
_entity.id
_entity.type
_entity.pdbx_description
1 polymer ?
#
loop_
_entity_poly.entity_id
_entity_poly.type
_entity_poly.pdbx_seq_one_letter_code
_entity_poly.pdbx_strand_id
1 'polypeptide(L)'
;DEFHRAGAECWGESTVALLKLCPEAKLLGLTATNVRYLDNNRDMAEELFDGRVASDMTLGEAIVRGILPTPNYVTTVYQYQKDLARYQTRVDNLHSAGIQDVNQKYLDALRRALEQADGLDKVFEHHITNKSGKYIVFCANKEHMDEMISHVPEWFAKVNAEVAVYEAYSDDPGTDKAFADFKTDESDKLKLLFCIDMLNEGVHVEGISGVILFRPTISPIIYKQQIGRALTAGDTAAPLILDVVNNFEGLTSISGLQGEMQEA
;
A
#
# COMPACT_ATOMS: atom_id res chain seq x y z
N ASP A 1 9.15 7.33 -18.41
CA ASP A 1 8.64 7.11 -17.05
C ASP A 1 8.40 5.64 -16.82
N GLU A 2 8.56 5.17 -15.57
CA GLU A 2 8.42 3.76 -15.17
C GLU A 2 9.23 2.78 -16.04
N PHE A 3 10.50 3.13 -16.28
CA PHE A 3 11.34 2.38 -17.23
C PHE A 3 11.60 0.92 -16.80
N HIS A 4 11.38 0.56 -15.53
CA HIS A 4 11.43 -0.84 -15.08
C HIS A 4 10.46 -1.73 -15.86
N ARG A 5 9.39 -1.17 -16.44
CA ARG A 5 8.42 -1.90 -17.29
C ARG A 5 8.99 -2.27 -18.66
N ALA A 6 10.00 -1.58 -19.13
CA ALA A 6 10.64 -1.90 -20.41
C ALA A 6 11.28 -3.30 -20.46
N GLY A 7 11.42 -3.97 -19.30
CA GLY A 7 11.79 -5.37 -19.23
C GLY A 7 10.67 -6.37 -19.58
N ALA A 8 9.39 -5.93 -19.66
CA ALA A 8 8.30 -6.79 -20.08
C ALA A 8 8.39 -7.13 -21.57
N GLU A 9 8.00 -8.37 -21.97
CA GLU A 9 8.18 -8.91 -23.30
C GLU A 9 7.71 -7.92 -24.39
N CYS A 10 6.43 -7.55 -24.40
CA CYS A 10 5.88 -6.63 -25.41
C CYS A 10 6.44 -5.20 -25.33
N TRP A 11 6.65 -4.68 -24.12
CA TRP A 11 7.19 -3.32 -23.90
C TRP A 11 8.68 -3.25 -24.25
N GLY A 12 9.44 -4.29 -23.88
CA GLY A 12 10.87 -4.37 -24.15
C GLY A 12 11.17 -4.39 -25.63
N GLU A 13 10.48 -5.23 -26.40
CA GLU A 13 10.64 -5.30 -27.85
C GLU A 13 10.34 -3.95 -28.52
N SER A 14 9.25 -3.28 -28.15
CA SER A 14 8.88 -1.98 -28.70
C SER A 14 9.87 -0.89 -28.31
N THR A 15 10.36 -0.89 -27.09
CA THR A 15 11.36 0.06 -26.60
C THR A 15 12.68 -0.11 -27.34
N VAL A 16 13.18 -1.34 -27.48
CA VAL A 16 14.41 -1.63 -28.20
C VAL A 16 14.28 -1.28 -29.69
N ALA A 17 13.12 -1.54 -30.31
CA ALA A 17 12.87 -1.16 -31.70
C ALA A 17 12.90 0.37 -31.87
N LEU A 18 12.29 1.11 -30.97
CA LEU A 18 12.31 2.58 -30.99
C LEU A 18 13.74 3.14 -30.82
N LEU A 19 14.51 2.60 -29.90
CA LEU A 19 15.90 3.02 -29.67
C LEU A 19 16.79 2.78 -30.91
N LYS A 20 16.58 1.67 -31.62
CA LYS A 20 17.29 1.40 -32.88
C LYS A 20 16.94 2.37 -33.99
N LEU A 21 15.72 2.90 -34.00
CA LEU A 21 15.30 3.91 -34.97
C LEU A 21 15.86 5.31 -34.68
N CYS A 22 16.22 5.58 -33.42
CA CYS A 22 16.70 6.87 -32.97
C CYS A 22 18.07 6.76 -32.25
N PRO A 23 19.15 6.35 -32.91
CA PRO A 23 20.42 6.02 -32.27
C PRO A 23 21.10 7.22 -31.59
N GLU A 24 20.81 8.45 -32.06
CA GLU A 24 21.37 9.70 -31.52
C GLU A 24 20.49 10.32 -30.40
N ALA A 25 19.37 9.69 -30.06
CA ALA A 25 18.48 10.19 -29.01
C ALA A 25 19.14 10.09 -27.65
N LYS A 26 19.05 11.16 -26.85
CA LYS A 26 19.41 11.12 -25.43
C LYS A 26 18.29 10.46 -24.67
N LEU A 27 18.65 9.49 -23.85
CA LEU A 27 17.70 8.70 -23.06
C LEU A 27 17.71 9.19 -21.61
N LEU A 28 16.51 9.43 -21.06
CA LEU A 28 16.29 9.70 -19.65
C LEU A 28 15.23 8.72 -19.12
N GLY A 29 15.59 7.94 -18.14
CA GLY A 29 14.69 7.02 -17.44
C GLY A 29 14.28 7.58 -16.07
N LEU A 30 12.99 7.49 -15.76
CA LEU A 30 12.42 7.80 -14.44
C LEU A 30 11.69 6.55 -13.94
N THR A 31 11.89 6.20 -12.68
CA THR A 31 11.19 5.07 -12.06
C THR A 31 11.29 5.15 -10.53
N ALA A 32 10.33 4.60 -9.83
CA ALA A 32 10.39 4.38 -8.39
C ALA A 32 11.32 3.20 -8.01
N THR A 33 11.67 2.35 -8.97
CA THR A 33 12.61 1.23 -8.79
C THR A 33 13.28 0.88 -10.11
N ASN A 34 14.58 0.63 -10.09
CA ASN A 34 15.33 0.12 -11.24
C ASN A 34 15.21 -1.41 -11.37
N VAL A 35 14.75 -2.11 -10.33
CA VAL A 35 14.68 -3.58 -10.30
C VAL A 35 13.29 -4.06 -10.71
N ARG A 36 13.27 -4.98 -11.69
CA ARG A 36 12.06 -5.69 -12.10
C ARG A 36 11.97 -7.03 -11.36
N TYR A 37 11.15 -7.08 -10.32
CA TYR A 37 11.03 -8.26 -9.42
C TYR A 37 10.35 -9.47 -10.08
N LEU A 38 9.48 -9.23 -11.06
CA LEU A 38 8.73 -10.31 -11.73
C LEU A 38 9.62 -11.21 -12.59
N ASP A 39 10.81 -10.74 -13.00
CA ASP A 39 11.74 -11.43 -13.91
C ASP A 39 13.10 -11.64 -13.23
N ASN A 40 13.16 -12.39 -12.15
CA ASN A 40 14.41 -12.73 -11.44
C ASN A 40 15.24 -11.51 -10.98
N ASN A 41 14.58 -10.43 -10.55
CA ASN A 41 15.24 -9.21 -10.07
C ASN A 41 16.17 -8.57 -11.13
N ARG A 42 15.74 -8.48 -12.39
CA ARG A 42 16.50 -7.81 -13.44
C ARG A 42 16.71 -6.34 -13.12
N ASP A 43 17.95 -5.88 -13.20
CA ASP A 43 18.27 -4.46 -13.06
C ASP A 43 18.11 -3.74 -14.41
N MET A 44 17.05 -2.96 -14.52
CA MET A 44 16.72 -2.23 -15.75
C MET A 44 17.59 -0.99 -15.96
N ALA A 45 18.27 -0.49 -14.92
CA ALA A 45 19.26 0.57 -15.07
C ALA A 45 20.52 0.03 -15.75
N GLU A 46 20.97 -1.16 -15.39
CA GLU A 46 22.09 -1.83 -16.08
C GLU A 46 21.72 -2.13 -17.54
N GLU A 47 20.53 -2.67 -17.80
CA GLU A 47 20.16 -3.10 -19.15
C GLU A 47 19.92 -1.94 -20.13
N LEU A 48 19.35 -0.83 -19.68
CA LEU A 48 18.97 0.29 -20.57
C LEU A 48 19.92 1.48 -20.52
N PHE A 49 20.69 1.63 -19.43
CA PHE A 49 21.49 2.82 -19.16
C PHE A 49 22.94 2.52 -18.78
N ASP A 50 23.41 1.28 -18.96
CA ASP A 50 24.76 0.83 -18.57
C ASP A 50 25.06 1.14 -17.09
N GLY A 51 24.08 0.98 -16.19
CA GLY A 51 24.20 1.29 -14.76
C GLY A 51 24.33 2.77 -14.41
N ARG A 52 24.11 3.67 -15.35
CA ARG A 52 24.25 5.12 -15.13
C ARG A 52 23.01 5.67 -14.43
N VAL A 53 23.11 5.83 -13.12
CA VAL A 53 22.08 6.46 -12.28
C VAL A 53 22.50 7.90 -11.98
N ALA A 54 21.75 8.87 -12.48
CA ALA A 54 22.05 10.29 -12.29
C ALA A 54 21.62 10.81 -10.91
N SER A 55 20.57 10.26 -10.36
CA SER A 55 20.05 10.58 -9.03
C SER A 55 19.27 9.39 -8.50
N ASP A 56 19.48 9.06 -7.24
CA ASP A 56 18.71 8.09 -6.48
C ASP A 56 18.31 8.72 -5.15
N MET A 57 17.05 8.57 -4.79
CA MET A 57 16.51 9.03 -3.51
C MET A 57 15.43 8.04 -3.07
N THR A 58 15.65 7.41 -1.94
CA THR A 58 14.65 6.50 -1.38
C THR A 58 13.48 7.28 -0.75
N LEU A 59 12.34 6.60 -0.57
CA LEU A 59 11.17 7.18 0.09
C LEU A 59 11.51 7.59 1.53
N GLY A 60 12.25 6.74 2.26
CA GLY A 60 12.70 7.01 3.62
C GLY A 60 13.61 8.23 3.70
N GLU A 61 14.57 8.34 2.80
CA GLU A 61 15.46 9.50 2.69
C GLU A 61 14.68 10.80 2.39
N ALA A 62 13.71 10.76 1.48
CA ALA A 62 12.88 11.91 1.16
C ALA A 62 12.06 12.40 2.37
N ILE A 63 11.56 11.49 3.22
CA ILE A 63 10.88 11.83 4.47
C ILE A 63 11.86 12.44 5.48
N VAL A 64 13.02 11.82 5.70
CA VAL A 64 14.03 12.31 6.66
C VAL A 64 14.54 13.69 6.26
N ARG A 65 14.74 13.94 4.97
CA ARG A 65 15.15 15.26 4.44
C ARG A 65 14.02 16.30 4.45
N GLY A 66 12.80 15.94 4.84
CA GLY A 66 11.65 16.84 4.86
C GLY A 66 11.13 17.25 3.47
N ILE A 67 11.47 16.51 2.43
CA ILE A 67 10.94 16.70 1.06
C ILE A 67 9.50 16.18 1.00
N LEU A 68 9.26 15.05 1.67
CA LEU A 68 7.93 14.48 1.86
C LEU A 68 7.49 14.65 3.33
N PRO A 69 6.20 14.82 3.60
CA PRO A 69 5.69 14.92 4.97
C PRO A 69 5.90 13.59 5.71
N THR A 70 6.20 13.68 7.01
CA THR A 70 6.23 12.49 7.88
C THR A 70 4.81 11.99 8.09
N PRO A 71 4.48 10.75 7.69
CA PRO A 71 3.13 10.24 7.85
C PRO A 71 2.79 9.90 9.31
N ASN A 72 1.50 9.98 9.66
CA ASN A 72 0.97 9.36 10.86
C ASN A 72 0.70 7.88 10.57
N TYR A 73 1.61 7.01 11.02
CA TYR A 73 1.56 5.57 10.73
C TYR A 73 0.90 4.81 11.90
N VAL A 74 -0.19 4.13 11.61
CA VAL A 74 -1.00 3.37 12.58
C VAL A 74 -1.09 1.91 12.15
N THR A 75 -0.63 0.99 13.00
CA THR A 75 -0.82 -0.45 12.83
C THR A 75 -2.00 -0.95 13.66
N THR A 76 -2.67 -2.00 13.21
CA THR A 76 -3.79 -2.60 13.96
C THR A 76 -3.61 -4.10 14.13
N VAL A 77 -4.36 -4.68 15.06
CA VAL A 77 -4.39 -6.12 15.30
C VAL A 77 -5.53 -6.86 14.57
N TYR A 78 -6.24 -6.18 13.67
CA TYR A 78 -7.43 -6.72 13.00
C TYR A 78 -7.15 -8.02 12.24
N GLN A 79 -6.03 -8.11 11.53
CA GLN A 79 -5.63 -9.32 10.83
C GLN A 79 -5.49 -10.52 11.77
N TYR A 80 -4.92 -10.32 12.95
CA TYR A 80 -4.78 -11.38 13.95
C TYR A 80 -6.13 -11.86 14.47
N GLN A 81 -7.12 -10.97 14.58
CA GLN A 81 -8.49 -11.35 14.96
C GLN A 81 -9.11 -12.29 13.92
N LYS A 82 -9.00 -11.96 12.63
CA LYS A 82 -9.47 -12.82 11.53
C LYS A 82 -8.77 -14.19 11.50
N ASP A 83 -7.48 -14.23 11.75
CA ASP A 83 -6.66 -15.43 11.66
C ASP A 83 -6.69 -16.29 12.95
N LEU A 84 -7.26 -15.82 14.03
CA LEU A 84 -7.23 -16.51 15.33
C LEU A 84 -7.74 -17.96 15.26
N ALA A 85 -8.85 -18.20 14.57
CA ALA A 85 -9.41 -19.54 14.38
C ALA A 85 -8.47 -20.45 13.58
N ARG A 86 -7.80 -19.92 12.58
CA ARG A 86 -6.81 -20.61 11.75
C ARG A 86 -5.55 -20.97 12.56
N TYR A 87 -5.10 -20.08 13.43
CA TYR A 87 -3.98 -20.37 14.34
C TYR A 87 -4.37 -21.45 15.35
N GLN A 88 -5.59 -21.43 15.90
CA GLN A 88 -6.09 -22.50 16.79
C GLN A 88 -6.05 -23.86 16.09
N THR A 89 -6.61 -23.97 14.89
CA THR A 89 -6.59 -25.22 14.11
C THR A 89 -5.16 -25.73 13.86
N ARG A 90 -4.19 -24.84 13.63
CA ARG A 90 -2.79 -25.23 13.47
C ARG A 90 -2.20 -25.79 14.77
N VAL A 91 -2.47 -25.17 15.91
CA VAL A 91 -2.01 -25.63 17.22
C VAL A 91 -2.63 -27.00 17.56
N ASP A 92 -3.92 -27.19 17.32
CA ASP A 92 -4.65 -28.45 17.57
C ASP A 92 -4.08 -29.63 16.75
N ASN A 93 -3.53 -29.33 15.56
CA ASN A 93 -2.92 -30.34 14.67
C ASN A 93 -1.45 -30.65 14.98
N LEU A 94 -0.84 -30.05 16.02
CA LEU A 94 0.53 -30.38 16.41
C LEU A 94 0.61 -31.76 17.07
N HIS A 95 1.55 -32.58 16.62
CA HIS A 95 1.69 -33.96 17.08
C HIS A 95 2.53 -34.11 18.38
N SER A 96 3.19 -33.04 18.82
CA SER A 96 4.01 -33.03 20.03
C SER A 96 3.32 -32.28 21.16
N ALA A 97 2.95 -33.00 22.23
CA ALA A 97 2.22 -32.42 23.36
C ALA A 97 2.96 -31.23 24.01
N GLY A 98 4.28 -31.28 24.13
CA GLY A 98 5.07 -30.17 24.70
C GLY A 98 5.08 -28.92 23.83
N ILE A 99 5.18 -29.08 22.51
CA ILE A 99 5.10 -27.96 21.55
C ILE A 99 3.68 -27.43 21.49
N GLN A 100 2.70 -28.29 21.54
CA GLN A 100 1.27 -27.92 21.56
C GLN A 100 0.94 -27.06 22.79
N ASP A 101 1.37 -27.45 23.99
CA ASP A 101 1.13 -26.71 25.24
C ASP A 101 1.75 -25.30 25.21
N VAL A 102 2.98 -25.18 24.72
CA VAL A 102 3.66 -23.87 24.57
C VAL A 102 2.92 -22.98 23.57
N ASN A 103 2.57 -23.51 22.40
CA ASN A 103 1.86 -22.73 21.39
C ASN A 103 0.45 -22.37 21.82
N GLN A 104 -0.23 -23.24 22.58
CA GLN A 104 -1.55 -22.94 23.15
C GLN A 104 -1.49 -21.76 24.13
N LYS A 105 -0.46 -21.69 24.98
CA LYS A 105 -0.26 -20.56 25.90
C LYS A 105 -0.04 -19.24 25.15
N TYR A 106 0.72 -19.26 24.05
CA TYR A 106 0.89 -18.07 23.20
C TYR A 106 -0.43 -17.68 22.52
N LEU A 107 -1.20 -18.66 22.03
CA LEU A 107 -2.49 -18.41 21.40
C LEU A 107 -3.51 -17.84 22.40
N ASP A 108 -3.53 -18.33 23.65
CA ASP A 108 -4.40 -17.79 24.70
C ASP A 108 -3.97 -16.39 25.15
N ALA A 109 -2.68 -16.09 25.14
CA ALA A 109 -2.19 -14.72 25.37
C ALA A 109 -2.59 -13.78 24.25
N LEU A 110 -2.46 -14.21 22.98
CA LEU A 110 -2.92 -13.45 21.81
C LEU A 110 -4.43 -13.22 21.89
N ARG A 111 -5.24 -14.25 22.18
CA ARG A 111 -6.70 -14.12 22.33
C ARG A 111 -7.06 -13.06 23.36
N ARG A 112 -6.45 -13.08 24.53
CA ARG A 112 -6.69 -12.08 25.59
C ARG A 112 -6.30 -10.67 25.14
N ALA A 113 -5.20 -10.52 24.41
CA ALA A 113 -4.79 -9.23 23.87
C ALA A 113 -5.79 -8.70 22.82
N LEU A 114 -6.31 -9.60 21.95
CA LEU A 114 -7.30 -9.26 20.93
C LEU A 114 -8.67 -8.91 21.51
N GLU A 115 -9.07 -9.55 22.61
CA GLU A 115 -10.31 -9.23 23.34
C GLU A 115 -10.28 -7.83 23.97
N GLN A 116 -9.09 -7.31 24.25
CA GLN A 116 -8.88 -5.97 24.80
C GLN A 116 -8.58 -4.92 23.69
N ALA A 117 -8.36 -5.36 22.46
CA ALA A 117 -8.06 -4.46 21.36
C ALA A 117 -9.33 -3.75 20.87
N ASP A 118 -9.15 -2.49 20.49
CA ASP A 118 -10.23 -1.73 19.86
C ASP A 118 -10.59 -2.31 18.48
N GLY A 119 -11.89 -2.35 18.17
CA GLY A 119 -12.38 -2.69 16.85
C GLY A 119 -12.02 -1.61 15.82
N LEU A 120 -12.10 -1.94 14.53
CA LEU A 120 -11.76 -0.99 13.46
C LEU A 120 -12.62 0.28 13.49
N ASP A 121 -13.87 0.19 13.94
CA ASP A 121 -14.75 1.35 14.13
C ASP A 121 -14.13 2.41 15.05
N LYS A 122 -13.55 1.97 16.18
CA LYS A 122 -12.88 2.87 17.13
C LYS A 122 -11.52 3.36 16.60
N VAL A 123 -10.79 2.49 15.91
CA VAL A 123 -9.51 2.86 15.28
C VAL A 123 -9.75 3.95 14.25
N PHE A 124 -10.74 3.80 13.37
CA PHE A 124 -11.08 4.82 12.39
C PHE A 124 -11.60 6.10 13.04
N GLU A 125 -12.49 6.00 14.04
CA GLU A 125 -12.99 7.16 14.80
C GLU A 125 -11.84 7.98 15.41
N HIS A 126 -10.83 7.30 15.96
CA HIS A 126 -9.72 7.94 16.66
C HIS A 126 -8.70 8.57 15.71
N HIS A 127 -8.37 7.88 14.62
CA HIS A 127 -7.26 8.28 13.75
C HIS A 127 -7.66 9.05 12.50
N ILE A 128 -8.89 8.91 11.99
CA ILE A 128 -9.38 9.68 10.85
C ILE A 128 -9.84 11.06 11.33
N THR A 129 -8.92 12.02 11.35
CA THR A 129 -9.18 13.38 11.79
C THR A 129 -9.86 14.23 10.71
N ASN A 130 -9.51 14.04 9.44
CA ASN A 130 -10.19 14.68 8.32
C ASN A 130 -11.43 13.88 7.90
N LYS A 131 -12.57 14.22 8.51
CA LYS A 131 -13.84 13.49 8.34
C LYS A 131 -14.49 13.63 6.98
N SER A 132 -14.10 14.62 6.19
CA SER A 132 -14.49 14.81 4.78
C SER A 132 -13.33 14.57 3.82
N GLY A 133 -12.24 13.95 4.30
CA GLY A 133 -11.04 13.67 3.51
C GLY A 133 -11.23 12.59 2.47
N LYS A 134 -10.23 12.49 1.60
CA LYS A 134 -10.10 11.46 0.55
C LYS A 134 -9.11 10.40 1.02
N TYR A 135 -9.55 9.14 1.07
CA TYR A 135 -8.71 8.01 1.48
C TYR A 135 -8.71 6.94 0.42
N ILE A 136 -7.52 6.38 0.14
CA ILE A 136 -7.37 5.24 -0.77
C ILE A 136 -7.31 3.96 0.06
N VAL A 137 -8.11 2.95 -0.31
CA VAL A 137 -8.24 1.68 0.39
C VAL A 137 -7.74 0.55 -0.50
N PHE A 138 -6.62 -0.08 -0.13
CA PHE A 138 -6.02 -1.15 -0.92
C PHE A 138 -6.54 -2.52 -0.49
N CYS A 139 -7.14 -3.25 -1.44
CA CYS A 139 -7.70 -4.59 -1.26
C CYS A 139 -6.94 -5.63 -2.07
N ALA A 140 -7.04 -6.91 -1.66
CA ALA A 140 -6.31 -8.01 -2.27
C ALA A 140 -6.91 -8.46 -3.62
N ASN A 141 -8.23 -8.52 -3.70
CA ASN A 141 -9.01 -8.93 -4.87
C ASN A 141 -10.44 -8.41 -4.75
N LYS A 142 -11.28 -8.67 -5.77
CA LYS A 142 -12.66 -8.17 -5.82
C LYS A 142 -13.54 -8.69 -4.68
N GLU A 143 -13.45 -9.98 -4.38
CA GLU A 143 -14.21 -10.58 -3.27
C GLU A 143 -13.87 -9.94 -1.92
N HIS A 144 -12.58 -9.74 -1.66
CA HIS A 144 -12.11 -9.03 -0.47
C HIS A 144 -12.55 -7.56 -0.46
N MET A 145 -12.53 -6.88 -1.60
CA MET A 145 -13.00 -5.51 -1.71
C MET A 145 -14.49 -5.41 -1.37
N ASP A 146 -15.33 -6.30 -1.91
CA ASP A 146 -16.76 -6.34 -1.65
C ASP A 146 -17.05 -6.62 -0.15
N GLU A 147 -16.28 -7.53 0.48
CA GLU A 147 -16.34 -7.77 1.92
C GLU A 147 -16.04 -6.48 2.70
N MET A 148 -14.94 -5.78 2.38
CA MET A 148 -14.56 -4.55 3.08
C MET A 148 -15.59 -3.43 2.88
N ILE A 149 -16.13 -3.28 1.68
CA ILE A 149 -17.18 -2.31 1.37
C ILE A 149 -18.45 -2.59 2.21
N SER A 150 -18.80 -3.86 2.41
CA SER A 150 -19.98 -4.23 3.20
C SER A 150 -19.89 -3.77 4.65
N HIS A 151 -18.69 -3.60 5.19
CA HIS A 151 -18.43 -3.12 6.55
C HIS A 151 -18.35 -1.59 6.66
N VAL A 152 -18.31 -0.85 5.57
CA VAL A 152 -18.21 0.63 5.59
C VAL A 152 -19.26 1.29 6.49
N PRO A 153 -20.55 0.91 6.45
CA PRO A 153 -21.57 1.54 7.27
C PRO A 153 -21.34 1.34 8.78
N GLU A 154 -20.73 0.21 9.17
CA GLU A 154 -20.38 -0.09 10.57
C GLU A 154 -19.11 0.66 11.00
N TRP A 155 -18.05 0.53 10.24
CA TRP A 155 -16.72 1.00 10.62
C TRP A 155 -16.57 2.52 10.61
N PHE A 156 -17.26 3.20 9.69
CA PHE A 156 -17.10 4.65 9.51
C PHE A 156 -18.27 5.49 10.04
N ALA A 157 -19.31 4.86 10.61
CA ALA A 157 -20.50 5.57 11.12
C ALA A 157 -20.18 6.71 12.11
N LYS A 158 -19.12 6.54 12.93
CA LYS A 158 -18.70 7.55 13.91
C LYS A 158 -17.71 8.56 13.35
N VAL A 159 -17.09 8.25 12.22
CA VAL A 159 -16.19 9.18 11.51
C VAL A 159 -17.02 10.21 10.76
N ASN A 160 -17.91 9.74 9.88
CA ASN A 160 -18.85 10.55 9.14
C ASN A 160 -20.12 9.74 8.84
N ALA A 161 -21.29 10.33 9.07
CA ALA A 161 -22.57 9.69 8.79
C ALA A 161 -22.80 9.43 7.29
N GLU A 162 -22.13 10.21 6.43
CA GLU A 162 -22.19 10.06 4.97
C GLU A 162 -20.81 9.67 4.42
N VAL A 163 -20.75 8.50 3.78
CA VAL A 163 -19.57 7.97 3.13
C VAL A 163 -19.82 7.80 1.65
N ALA A 164 -18.97 8.38 0.81
CA ALA A 164 -18.95 8.14 -0.62
C ALA A 164 -17.94 7.02 -0.91
N VAL A 165 -18.39 5.95 -1.54
CA VAL A 165 -17.58 4.80 -1.91
C VAL A 165 -17.38 4.79 -3.42
N TYR A 166 -16.12 4.65 -3.84
CA TYR A 166 -15.69 4.54 -5.22
C TYR A 166 -14.89 3.25 -5.37
N GLU A 167 -15.03 2.57 -6.51
CA GLU A 167 -14.37 1.31 -6.80
C GLU A 167 -13.50 1.43 -8.05
N ALA A 168 -12.25 0.98 -7.98
CA ALA A 168 -11.32 1.02 -9.11
C ALA A 168 -10.52 -0.30 -9.19
N TYR A 169 -10.72 -1.07 -10.28
CA TYR A 169 -9.96 -2.30 -10.56
C TYR A 169 -9.88 -2.56 -12.07
N SER A 170 -8.87 -3.33 -12.50
CA SER A 170 -8.43 -3.42 -13.90
C SER A 170 -9.50 -3.87 -14.90
N ASP A 171 -10.44 -4.70 -14.48
CA ASP A 171 -11.43 -5.33 -15.38
C ASP A 171 -12.79 -4.61 -15.36
N ASP A 172 -12.90 -3.46 -14.69
CA ASP A 172 -14.15 -2.68 -14.63
C ASP A 172 -14.12 -1.52 -15.61
N PRO A 173 -15.05 -1.49 -16.60
CA PRO A 173 -15.19 -0.36 -17.51
C PRO A 173 -15.56 0.97 -16.81
N GLY A 174 -16.08 0.90 -15.59
CA GLY A 174 -16.47 2.06 -14.77
C GLY A 174 -15.31 2.71 -14.02
N THR A 175 -14.15 2.07 -13.97
CA THR A 175 -13.00 2.50 -13.18
C THR A 175 -12.56 3.94 -13.47
N ASP A 176 -12.40 4.32 -14.74
CA ASP A 176 -11.98 5.67 -15.11
C ASP A 176 -12.94 6.73 -14.62
N LYS A 177 -14.26 6.44 -14.72
CA LYS A 177 -15.31 7.33 -14.23
C LYS A 177 -15.29 7.42 -12.70
N ALA A 178 -15.27 6.29 -12.00
CA ALA A 178 -15.24 6.25 -10.54
C ALA A 178 -14.02 7.02 -10.00
N PHE A 179 -12.90 6.89 -10.68
CA PHE A 179 -11.68 7.60 -10.35
C PHE A 179 -11.81 9.12 -10.59
N ALA A 180 -12.36 9.53 -11.72
CA ALA A 180 -12.62 10.94 -12.02
C ALA A 180 -13.60 11.56 -11.02
N ASP A 181 -14.69 10.85 -10.69
CA ASP A 181 -15.67 11.26 -9.71
C ASP A 181 -15.04 11.42 -8.31
N PHE A 182 -14.22 10.46 -7.88
CA PHE A 182 -13.47 10.55 -6.62
C PHE A 182 -12.53 11.76 -6.57
N LYS A 183 -11.80 12.03 -7.66
CA LYS A 183 -10.88 13.19 -7.74
C LYS A 183 -11.60 14.50 -7.56
N THR A 184 -12.76 14.64 -8.20
CA THR A 184 -13.53 15.88 -8.27
C THR A 184 -14.58 16.05 -7.17
N ASP A 185 -14.79 15.01 -6.31
CA ASP A 185 -15.74 15.11 -5.21
C ASP A 185 -15.22 16.04 -4.10
N GLU A 186 -15.86 17.19 -3.97
CA GLU A 186 -15.63 18.21 -2.94
C GLU A 186 -16.75 18.24 -1.88
N SER A 187 -17.59 17.21 -1.81
CA SER A 187 -18.67 17.12 -0.81
C SER A 187 -18.12 16.97 0.61
N ASP A 188 -18.96 17.22 1.61
CA ASP A 188 -18.62 17.04 3.03
C ASP A 188 -18.62 15.57 3.48
N LYS A 189 -18.82 14.62 2.55
CA LYS A 189 -18.76 13.18 2.83
C LYS A 189 -17.32 12.71 3.06
N LEU A 190 -17.16 11.63 3.81
CA LEU A 190 -15.92 10.87 3.78
C LEU A 190 -15.82 10.13 2.43
N LYS A 191 -14.72 10.29 1.71
CA LYS A 191 -14.53 9.67 0.39
C LYS A 191 -13.54 8.52 0.50
N LEU A 192 -13.99 7.32 0.13
CA LEU A 192 -13.20 6.10 0.15
C LEU A 192 -13.08 5.55 -1.28
N LEU A 193 -11.87 5.50 -1.82
CA LEU A 193 -11.58 4.83 -3.09
C LEU A 193 -11.01 3.45 -2.80
N PHE A 194 -11.81 2.42 -2.99
CA PHE A 194 -11.38 1.03 -2.92
C PHE A 194 -10.71 0.62 -4.22
N CYS A 195 -9.51 0.05 -4.14
CA CYS A 195 -8.75 -0.33 -5.33
C CYS A 195 -8.01 -1.65 -5.18
N ILE A 196 -7.79 -2.31 -6.32
CA ILE A 196 -7.04 -3.54 -6.49
C ILE A 196 -5.97 -3.28 -7.55
N ASP A 197 -4.69 -3.32 -7.18
CA ASP A 197 -3.51 -3.20 -8.06
C ASP A 197 -3.41 -1.97 -9.00
N MET A 198 -4.53 -1.27 -9.28
CA MET A 198 -4.62 -0.20 -10.27
C MET A 198 -3.79 1.05 -9.95
N LEU A 199 -3.63 1.37 -8.67
CA LEU A 199 -2.95 2.59 -8.24
C LEU A 199 -1.45 2.37 -7.96
N ASN A 200 -0.92 1.23 -8.35
CA ASN A 200 0.50 0.98 -8.22
C ASN A 200 1.34 1.84 -9.17
N GLU A 201 0.74 2.38 -10.25
CA GLU A 201 1.49 3.07 -11.31
C GLU A 201 0.75 4.31 -11.86
N GLY A 202 1.47 5.42 -11.99
CA GLY A 202 1.12 6.56 -12.84
C GLY A 202 -0.10 7.42 -12.47
N VAL A 203 -0.89 7.05 -11.49
CA VAL A 203 -2.10 7.80 -11.14
C VAL A 203 -1.82 8.72 -9.95
N HIS A 204 -1.78 10.01 -10.20
CA HIS A 204 -1.67 11.02 -9.15
C HIS A 204 -3.05 11.54 -8.74
N VAL A 205 -3.33 11.58 -7.44
CA VAL A 205 -4.51 12.21 -6.85
C VAL A 205 -4.05 13.23 -5.84
N GLU A 206 -4.42 14.48 -6.07
CA GLU A 206 -4.15 15.56 -5.12
C GLU A 206 -5.10 15.51 -3.94
N GLY A 207 -4.66 16.00 -2.79
CA GLY A 207 -5.50 16.15 -1.60
C GLY A 207 -5.87 14.83 -0.91
N ILE A 208 -5.06 13.78 -1.06
CA ILE A 208 -5.25 12.53 -0.34
C ILE A 208 -4.91 12.72 1.13
N SER A 209 -5.87 12.45 2.01
CA SER A 209 -5.72 12.54 3.47
C SER A 209 -5.03 11.32 4.08
N GLY A 210 -5.04 10.19 3.38
CA GLY A 210 -4.37 8.98 3.82
C GLY A 210 -4.65 7.75 2.99
N VAL A 211 -4.00 6.65 3.38
CA VAL A 211 -4.20 5.32 2.79
C VAL A 211 -4.56 4.30 3.87
N ILE A 212 -5.39 3.34 3.52
CA ILE A 212 -5.79 2.21 4.37
C ILE A 212 -5.38 0.92 3.66
N LEU A 213 -4.53 0.14 4.31
CA LEU A 213 -3.97 -1.08 3.76
C LEU A 213 -4.67 -2.30 4.36
N PHE A 214 -5.63 -2.88 3.64
CA PHE A 214 -6.26 -4.16 3.98
C PHE A 214 -5.56 -5.35 3.29
N ARG A 215 -4.60 -5.08 2.42
CA ARG A 215 -3.88 -6.09 1.66
C ARG A 215 -2.51 -6.36 2.27
N PRO A 216 -2.16 -7.64 2.57
CA PRO A 216 -0.77 -8.02 2.81
C PRO A 216 0.06 -7.78 1.56
N THR A 217 1.13 -7.03 1.69
CA THR A 217 2.03 -6.73 0.56
C THR A 217 3.40 -7.33 0.83
N ILE A 218 3.79 -8.31 0.02
CA ILE A 218 5.09 -9.00 0.15
C ILE A 218 6.22 -8.17 -0.49
N SER A 219 5.88 -7.37 -1.50
CA SER A 219 6.85 -6.54 -2.22
C SER A 219 7.05 -5.19 -1.54
N PRO A 220 8.27 -4.87 -1.05
CA PRO A 220 8.59 -3.56 -0.49
C PRO A 220 8.27 -2.39 -1.45
N ILE A 221 8.40 -2.63 -2.74
CA ILE A 221 8.14 -1.62 -3.77
C ILE A 221 6.67 -1.31 -3.90
N ILE A 222 5.82 -2.35 -4.03
CA ILE A 222 4.37 -2.15 -4.08
C ILE A 222 3.90 -1.44 -2.82
N TYR A 223 4.42 -1.85 -1.66
CA TYR A 223 4.14 -1.18 -0.40
C TYR A 223 4.50 0.32 -0.43
N LYS A 224 5.73 0.66 -0.85
CA LYS A 224 6.18 2.05 -0.97
C LYS A 224 5.35 2.85 -1.98
N GLN A 225 4.97 2.24 -3.10
CA GLN A 225 4.06 2.86 -4.08
C GLN A 225 2.69 3.14 -3.48
N GLN A 226 2.14 2.23 -2.68
CA GLN A 226 0.86 2.40 -2.01
C GLN A 226 0.89 3.54 -0.98
N ILE A 227 1.87 3.56 -0.08
CA ILE A 227 1.98 4.63 0.92
C ILE A 227 2.37 5.96 0.27
N GLY A 228 3.19 5.92 -0.78
CA GLY A 228 3.60 7.09 -1.54
C GLY A 228 2.42 7.87 -2.17
N ARG A 229 1.26 7.22 -2.36
CA ARG A 229 0.04 7.91 -2.84
C ARG A 229 -0.50 8.94 -1.86
N ALA A 230 -0.23 8.79 -0.57
CA ALA A 230 -0.61 9.77 0.44
C ALA A 230 0.45 10.85 0.67
N LEU A 231 1.67 10.66 0.13
CA LEU A 231 2.80 11.56 0.36
C LEU A 231 2.99 12.48 -0.84
N THR A 232 2.70 13.77 -0.66
CA THR A 232 2.89 14.79 -1.70
C THR A 232 4.00 15.74 -1.28
N ALA A 233 4.97 15.98 -2.18
CA ALA A 233 6.06 16.90 -1.92
C ALA A 233 5.55 18.32 -1.68
N GLY A 234 6.02 18.95 -0.61
CA GLY A 234 5.60 20.28 -0.19
C GLY A 234 4.35 20.35 0.68
N ASP A 235 3.64 19.24 0.89
CA ASP A 235 2.57 19.19 1.89
C ASP A 235 3.11 19.29 3.30
N THR A 236 2.42 20.07 4.13
CA THR A 236 2.73 20.22 5.56
C THR A 236 1.85 19.34 6.45
N ALA A 237 0.74 18.84 5.92
CA ALA A 237 -0.15 17.94 6.63
C ALA A 237 0.43 16.53 6.67
N ALA A 238 0.47 15.92 7.85
CA ALA A 238 0.86 14.51 8.00
C ALA A 238 -0.27 13.60 7.51
N PRO A 239 -0.11 12.89 6.38
CA PRO A 239 -1.13 11.97 5.90
C PRO A 239 -1.23 10.76 6.82
N LEU A 240 -2.43 10.17 6.92
CA LEU A 240 -2.65 8.95 7.67
C LEU A 240 -2.27 7.73 6.82
N ILE A 241 -1.42 6.86 7.36
CA ILE A 241 -1.22 5.50 6.84
C ILE A 241 -1.76 4.52 7.88
N LEU A 242 -2.85 3.84 7.54
CA LEU A 242 -3.48 2.87 8.41
C LEU A 242 -3.23 1.47 7.88
N ASP A 243 -2.29 0.77 8.50
CA ASP A 243 -1.87 -0.58 8.13
C ASP A 243 -2.62 -1.62 8.95
N VAL A 244 -3.71 -2.13 8.38
CA VAL A 244 -4.62 -3.07 9.05
C VAL A 244 -4.06 -4.49 9.09
N VAL A 245 -3.09 -4.79 8.24
CA VAL A 245 -2.48 -6.13 8.08
C VAL A 245 -1.03 -6.20 8.55
N ASN A 246 -0.53 -5.11 9.16
CA ASN A 246 0.83 -5.01 9.69
C ASN A 246 1.93 -5.29 8.66
N ASN A 247 1.81 -4.67 7.48
CA ASN A 247 2.84 -4.76 6.43
C ASN A 247 4.19 -4.21 6.90
N PHE A 248 4.18 -3.19 7.77
CA PHE A 248 5.39 -2.51 8.23
C PHE A 248 6.36 -3.46 8.96
N GLU A 249 5.86 -4.32 9.86
CA GLU A 249 6.71 -5.32 10.53
C GLU A 249 7.17 -6.44 9.60
N GLY A 250 6.31 -6.86 8.66
CA GLY A 250 6.63 -7.90 7.67
C GLY A 250 7.74 -7.48 6.69
N LEU A 251 7.94 -6.17 6.51
CA LEU A 251 8.92 -5.59 5.58
C LEU A 251 10.18 -5.04 6.30
N THR A 252 10.44 -5.41 7.54
CA THR A 252 11.56 -4.92 8.39
C THR A 252 12.96 -5.37 7.94
N SER A 253 13.15 -5.78 6.69
CA SER A 253 14.50 -5.98 6.14
C SER A 253 15.19 -4.62 5.92
N ILE A 254 16.51 -4.62 5.78
CA ILE A 254 17.36 -3.44 5.46
C ILE A 254 16.81 -2.63 4.27
N SER A 255 16.10 -3.29 3.35
CA SER A 255 15.40 -2.65 2.21
C SER A 255 14.03 -2.06 2.56
N GLY A 256 13.58 -2.14 3.80
CA GLY A 256 12.32 -1.56 4.27
C GLY A 256 12.42 -0.05 4.51
N LEU A 257 11.27 0.63 4.55
CA LEU A 257 11.19 2.08 4.78
C LEU A 257 11.93 2.52 6.06
N GLN A 258 11.82 1.73 7.14
CA GLN A 258 12.52 2.01 8.40
C GLN A 258 14.05 1.93 8.23
N GLY A 259 14.56 0.96 7.48
CA GLY A 259 15.99 0.86 7.16
C GLY A 259 16.48 2.08 6.40
N GLU A 260 15.76 2.50 5.37
CA GLU A 260 16.08 3.70 4.58
C GLU A 260 16.10 4.97 5.42
N MET A 261 15.17 5.11 6.37
CA MET A 261 15.14 6.25 7.30
C MET A 261 16.28 6.23 8.33
N GLN A 262 16.80 5.05 8.69
CA GLN A 262 17.93 4.92 9.61
C GLN A 262 19.29 5.16 8.94
N GLU A 263 19.40 4.87 7.64
CA GLU A 263 20.61 5.07 6.85
C GLU A 263 20.76 6.52 6.35
N ALA A 264 19.67 7.27 6.25
CA ALA A 264 19.63 8.67 5.81
C ALA A 264 19.98 9.67 6.91
#